data_b3749678079804ea363fb1f9b22cabfb
#
_entry.id   b3749678079804ea363fb1f9b22cabfb
#
_cell.length_a   1.000
_cell.length_b   1.000
_cell.length_c   1.000
_cell.angle_alpha   90.00
_cell.angle_beta   90.00
_cell.angle_gamma   90.00
#
_symmetry.space_group_name_H-M   'P 1'
#
loop_
_entity.id
_entity.type
_entity.pdbx_description
1 polymer ?
#
loop_
_entity_poly.entity_id
_entity_poly.type
_entity_poly.pdbx_seq_one_letter_code
_entity_poly.pdbx_strand_id
1 'polypeptide(L)'
;MFSIANKTVLAVAPHVDDVELGVGATIHRLARNNIVYYVAMSLPPLVEKTEFMKEFQESVKFLGIDQSRIILRDYDPRNLFDSRSEILQLFFDLNKQLKPDLVFIPNSLDIHQSHEVVYAEARRAFKYNTLLGYELPWNSMEFPMDAFVTVEKEDIDAKIAAINAYKTQKHRMFFSNDIVGDLARVRGKQIGQQYAECFELVRLIL
;
A
#
# COMPACT_ATOMS: atom_id res chain seq x y z
N MET A 1 -18.88 -12.35 9.20
CA MET A 1 -17.56 -11.82 8.81
C MET A 1 -17.59 -11.59 7.30
N PHE A 2 -17.41 -10.37 6.85
CA PHE A 2 -17.33 -10.07 5.41
C PHE A 2 -16.08 -10.75 4.83
N SER A 3 -16.24 -11.63 3.87
CA SER A 3 -15.15 -12.27 3.14
C SER A 3 -14.95 -11.55 1.82
N ILE A 4 -13.76 -11.01 1.58
CA ILE A 4 -13.35 -10.46 0.29
C ILE A 4 -12.66 -11.60 -0.47
N ALA A 5 -13.35 -12.18 -1.45
CA ALA A 5 -12.83 -13.24 -2.31
C ALA A 5 -13.28 -13.06 -3.76
N ASN A 6 -12.48 -13.50 -4.71
CA ASN A 6 -12.72 -13.38 -6.16
C ASN A 6 -12.88 -11.93 -6.62
N LYS A 7 -12.11 -11.02 -6.01
CA LYS A 7 -12.14 -9.58 -6.28
C LYS A 7 -10.84 -9.13 -6.95
N THR A 8 -10.91 -8.01 -7.65
CA THR A 8 -9.73 -7.29 -8.13
C THR A 8 -9.38 -6.22 -7.11
N VAL A 9 -8.17 -6.29 -6.58
CA VAL A 9 -7.60 -5.36 -5.61
C VAL A 9 -6.49 -4.58 -6.27
N LEU A 10 -6.47 -3.26 -6.09
CA LEU A 10 -5.38 -2.39 -6.54
C LEU A 10 -4.72 -1.74 -5.33
N ALA A 11 -3.42 -1.97 -5.16
CA ALA A 11 -2.61 -1.30 -4.15
C ALA A 11 -1.78 -0.20 -4.82
N VAL A 12 -1.97 1.05 -4.38
CA VAL A 12 -1.34 2.24 -4.95
C VAL A 12 -0.26 2.76 -4.01
N ALA A 13 0.98 2.82 -4.49
CA ALA A 13 2.14 3.32 -3.78
C ALA A 13 2.65 4.63 -4.40
N PRO A 14 2.77 5.73 -3.65
CA PRO A 14 3.54 6.90 -4.08
C PRO A 14 5.00 6.57 -4.36
N HIS A 15 5.61 5.84 -3.46
CA HIS A 15 6.96 5.28 -3.61
C HIS A 15 6.88 3.75 -3.52
N VAL A 16 7.83 3.10 -4.15
CA VAL A 16 8.03 1.67 -3.93
C VAL A 16 8.43 1.50 -2.46
N ASP A 17 7.75 0.65 -1.73
CA ASP A 17 7.81 0.32 -0.30
C ASP A 17 6.56 0.76 0.53
N ASP A 18 5.83 1.78 0.12
CA ASP A 18 4.68 2.30 0.89
C ASP A 18 3.56 1.26 1.09
N VAL A 19 3.29 0.43 0.08
CA VAL A 19 2.28 -0.65 0.18
C VAL A 19 2.72 -1.73 1.16
N GLU A 20 3.99 -2.13 1.10
CA GLU A 20 4.56 -3.10 2.02
C GLU A 20 4.49 -2.61 3.46
N LEU A 21 4.83 -1.34 3.67
CA LEU A 21 4.84 -0.71 4.98
C LEU A 21 3.43 -0.43 5.52
N GLY A 22 2.52 0.05 4.68
CA GLY A 22 1.19 0.47 5.12
C GLY A 22 0.16 -0.66 5.17
N VAL A 23 0.18 -1.58 4.20
CA VAL A 23 -0.92 -2.54 3.98
C VAL A 23 -0.43 -3.96 3.64
N GLY A 24 0.85 -4.26 3.84
CA GLY A 24 1.48 -5.50 3.38
C GLY A 24 0.84 -6.78 3.94
N ALA A 25 0.46 -6.82 5.21
CA ALA A 25 -0.18 -8.00 5.80
C ALA A 25 -1.57 -8.25 5.22
N THR A 26 -2.35 -7.20 5.01
CA THR A 26 -3.66 -7.28 4.34
C THR A 26 -3.50 -7.74 2.89
N ILE A 27 -2.51 -7.22 2.15
CA ILE A 27 -2.23 -7.64 0.78
C ILE A 27 -1.87 -9.14 0.73
N HIS A 28 -0.98 -9.61 1.60
CA HIS A 28 -0.65 -11.03 1.67
C HIS A 28 -1.89 -11.90 1.92
N ARG A 29 -2.73 -11.51 2.87
CA ARG A 29 -3.99 -12.19 3.14
C ARG A 29 -4.93 -12.21 1.94
N LEU A 30 -5.11 -11.07 1.27
CA LEU A 30 -6.01 -10.92 0.12
C LEU A 30 -5.50 -11.65 -1.12
N ALA A 31 -4.18 -11.73 -1.34
CA ALA A 31 -3.58 -12.37 -2.50
C ALA A 31 -3.91 -13.87 -2.60
N ARG A 32 -4.28 -14.53 -1.49
CA ARG A 32 -4.65 -15.95 -1.47
C ARG A 32 -5.92 -16.24 -2.28
N ASN A 33 -6.87 -15.31 -2.35
CA ASN A 33 -8.20 -15.54 -2.95
C ASN A 33 -8.67 -14.40 -3.86
N ASN A 34 -7.77 -13.47 -4.23
CA ASN A 34 -8.08 -12.29 -5.04
C ASN A 34 -6.99 -12.04 -6.07
N ILE A 35 -7.32 -11.24 -7.07
CA ILE A 35 -6.36 -10.71 -8.04
C ILE A 35 -5.82 -9.41 -7.48
N VAL A 36 -4.54 -9.36 -7.13
CA VAL A 36 -3.91 -8.16 -6.59
C VAL A 36 -2.99 -7.53 -7.63
N TYR A 37 -3.22 -6.25 -7.93
CA TYR A 37 -2.34 -5.38 -8.71
C TYR A 37 -1.61 -4.41 -7.79
N TYR A 38 -0.35 -4.14 -8.11
CA TYR A 38 0.49 -3.16 -7.44
C TYR A 38 0.87 -2.07 -8.44
N VAL A 39 0.65 -0.81 -8.10
CA VAL A 39 1.13 0.31 -8.90
C VAL A 39 1.96 1.26 -8.04
N ALA A 40 3.19 1.58 -8.46
CA ALA A 40 4.02 2.60 -7.83
C ALA A 40 4.34 3.74 -8.77
N MET A 41 4.34 4.97 -8.22
CA MET A 41 4.55 6.19 -9.00
C MET A 41 6.03 6.51 -9.16
N SER A 42 6.86 6.20 -8.18
CA SER A 42 8.28 6.58 -8.19
C SER A 42 9.20 5.55 -7.57
N LEU A 43 10.45 5.58 -7.99
CA LEU A 43 11.56 4.80 -7.46
C LEU A 43 12.45 5.69 -6.57
N PRO A 44 13.19 5.13 -5.60
CA PRO A 44 14.14 5.89 -4.79
C PRO A 44 15.21 6.56 -5.64
N PRO A 45 15.46 7.88 -5.48
CA PRO A 45 16.36 8.62 -6.38
C PRO A 45 17.85 8.36 -6.15
N LEU A 46 18.24 7.80 -5.00
CA LEU A 46 19.63 7.74 -4.54
C LEU A 46 20.18 6.30 -4.46
N VAL A 47 19.45 5.32 -4.97
CA VAL A 47 19.86 3.90 -4.94
C VAL A 47 20.20 3.44 -6.34
N GLU A 48 21.15 2.51 -6.45
CA GLU A 48 21.41 1.84 -7.72
C GLU A 48 20.15 1.08 -8.14
N LYS A 49 19.54 1.52 -9.25
CA LYS A 49 18.21 1.07 -9.67
C LYS A 49 18.12 -0.44 -9.86
N THR A 50 19.20 -1.06 -10.36
CA THR A 50 19.22 -2.51 -10.64
C THR A 50 19.17 -3.34 -9.37
N GLU A 51 19.91 -2.94 -8.33
CA GLU A 51 19.89 -3.62 -7.03
C GLU A 51 18.54 -3.43 -6.34
N PHE A 52 18.06 -2.21 -6.29
CA PHE A 52 16.77 -1.88 -5.70
C PHE A 52 15.62 -2.64 -6.37
N MET A 53 15.63 -2.78 -7.70
CA MET A 53 14.61 -3.54 -8.42
C MET A 53 14.62 -5.03 -8.07
N LYS A 54 15.78 -5.62 -7.78
CA LYS A 54 15.85 -7.01 -7.27
C LYS A 54 15.24 -7.12 -5.88
N GLU A 55 15.54 -6.17 -4.99
CA GLU A 55 14.96 -6.11 -3.65
C GLU A 55 13.45 -5.97 -3.70
N PHE A 56 12.93 -5.06 -4.54
CA PHE A 56 11.51 -4.90 -4.78
C PHE A 56 10.83 -6.17 -5.30
N GLN A 57 11.42 -6.81 -6.32
CA GLN A 57 10.89 -8.06 -6.86
C GLN A 57 10.86 -9.19 -5.82
N GLU A 58 11.82 -9.22 -4.91
CA GLU A 58 11.83 -10.17 -3.79
C GLU A 58 10.76 -9.80 -2.78
N SER A 59 10.62 -8.52 -2.43
CA SER A 59 9.60 -8.00 -1.52
C SER A 59 8.19 -8.40 -1.94
N VAL A 60 7.79 -8.10 -3.17
CA VAL A 60 6.43 -8.39 -3.65
C VAL A 60 6.10 -9.88 -3.74
N LYS A 61 7.12 -10.76 -3.87
CA LYS A 61 6.94 -12.22 -3.79
C LYS A 61 6.49 -12.66 -2.40
N PHE A 62 7.05 -12.06 -1.34
CA PHE A 62 6.61 -12.35 0.03
C PHE A 62 5.16 -11.95 0.27
N LEU A 63 4.65 -10.93 -0.42
CA LEU A 63 3.25 -10.53 -0.36
C LEU A 63 2.31 -11.37 -1.25
N GLY A 64 2.84 -12.33 -2.02
CA GLY A 64 2.06 -13.17 -2.92
C GLY A 64 1.56 -12.45 -4.17
N ILE A 65 2.17 -11.32 -4.55
CA ILE A 65 1.80 -10.57 -5.75
C ILE A 65 2.48 -11.16 -6.97
N ASP A 66 1.70 -11.45 -8.01
CA ASP A 66 2.20 -11.90 -9.30
C ASP A 66 2.99 -10.77 -9.99
N GLN A 67 4.22 -11.07 -10.42
CA GLN A 67 5.13 -10.13 -11.08
C GLN A 67 4.51 -9.47 -12.33
N SER A 68 3.63 -10.18 -13.04
CA SER A 68 2.93 -9.66 -14.22
C SER A 68 1.87 -8.59 -13.89
N ARG A 69 1.54 -8.42 -12.60
CA ARG A 69 0.54 -7.47 -12.10
C ARG A 69 1.15 -6.24 -11.45
N ILE A 70 2.45 -6.04 -11.65
CA ILE A 70 3.18 -4.89 -11.13
C ILE A 70 3.30 -3.84 -12.22
N ILE A 71 2.91 -2.61 -11.87
CA ILE A 71 2.94 -1.44 -12.75
C ILE A 71 3.82 -0.38 -12.09
N LEU A 72 4.99 -0.14 -12.67
CA LEU A 72 5.92 0.84 -12.16
C LEU A 72 5.96 2.08 -13.05
N ARG A 73 6.07 3.23 -12.41
CA ARG A 73 6.37 4.51 -13.01
C ARG A 73 7.66 5.06 -12.38
N ASP A 74 8.28 6.00 -13.04
CA ASP A 74 9.54 6.60 -12.60
C ASP A 74 9.40 8.14 -12.63
N TYR A 75 8.30 8.64 -12.01
CA TYR A 75 8.13 10.07 -11.79
C TYR A 75 9.16 10.56 -10.77
N ASP A 76 9.50 11.85 -10.82
CA ASP A 76 10.38 12.44 -9.81
C ASP A 76 9.72 12.39 -8.42
N PRO A 77 10.26 11.61 -7.47
CA PRO A 77 9.66 11.46 -6.14
C PRO A 77 9.66 12.77 -5.32
N ARG A 78 10.43 13.77 -5.73
CA ARG A 78 10.46 15.08 -5.09
C ARG A 78 9.42 16.04 -5.65
N ASN A 79 8.87 15.73 -6.82
CA ASN A 79 7.98 16.63 -7.53
C ASN A 79 6.84 15.90 -8.27
N LEU A 80 6.12 14.99 -7.57
CA LEU A 80 4.94 14.36 -8.14
C LEU A 80 3.85 15.37 -8.49
N PHE A 81 3.89 16.56 -7.88
CA PHE A 81 2.91 17.61 -8.13
C PHE A 81 2.89 18.03 -9.61
N ASP A 82 4.04 18.17 -10.26
CA ASP A 82 4.11 18.53 -11.68
C ASP A 82 3.55 17.43 -12.59
N SER A 83 3.59 16.16 -12.14
CA SER A 83 3.08 15.00 -12.87
C SER A 83 1.63 14.63 -12.54
N ARG A 84 0.92 15.43 -11.71
CA ARG A 84 -0.41 15.04 -11.20
C ARG A 84 -1.44 14.79 -12.29
N SER A 85 -1.39 15.50 -13.42
CA SER A 85 -2.32 15.29 -14.55
C SER A 85 -2.07 13.94 -15.23
N GLU A 86 -0.81 13.53 -15.36
CA GLU A 86 -0.42 12.23 -15.91
C GLU A 86 -0.77 11.09 -14.95
N ILE A 87 -0.56 11.30 -13.64
CA ILE A 87 -0.96 10.36 -12.58
C ILE A 87 -2.47 10.15 -12.58
N LEU A 88 -3.25 11.23 -12.68
CA LEU A 88 -4.70 11.14 -12.78
C LEU A 88 -5.14 10.35 -14.02
N GLN A 89 -4.52 10.63 -15.19
CA GLN A 89 -4.84 9.89 -16.41
C GLN A 89 -4.49 8.42 -16.29
N LEU A 90 -3.31 8.10 -15.74
CA LEU A 90 -2.92 6.71 -15.43
C LEU A 90 -3.97 6.00 -14.58
N PHE A 91 -4.46 6.65 -13.51
CA PHE A 91 -5.47 6.06 -12.64
C PHE A 91 -6.82 5.85 -13.34
N PHE A 92 -7.24 6.77 -14.22
CA PHE A 92 -8.43 6.55 -15.04
C PHE A 92 -8.27 5.35 -15.99
N ASP A 93 -7.11 5.21 -16.60
CA ASP A 93 -6.83 4.09 -17.51
C ASP A 93 -6.80 2.76 -16.75
N LEU A 94 -6.15 2.73 -15.58
CA LEU A 94 -6.15 1.56 -14.70
C LEU A 94 -7.56 1.21 -14.20
N ASN A 95 -8.35 2.20 -13.82
CA ASN A 95 -9.74 1.97 -13.39
C ASN A 95 -10.57 1.34 -14.51
N LYS A 96 -10.44 1.85 -15.73
CA LYS A 96 -11.14 1.32 -16.91
C LYS A 96 -10.68 -0.10 -17.27
N GLN A 97 -9.37 -0.36 -17.19
CA GLN A 97 -8.76 -1.63 -17.58
C GLN A 97 -8.97 -2.73 -16.55
N LEU A 98 -8.71 -2.43 -15.27
CA LEU A 98 -8.68 -3.41 -14.19
C LEU A 98 -10.03 -3.56 -13.49
N LYS A 99 -10.85 -2.49 -13.48
CA LYS A 99 -12.14 -2.41 -12.78
C LYS A 99 -12.01 -2.90 -11.33
N PRO A 100 -11.14 -2.30 -10.51
CA PRO A 100 -10.89 -2.81 -9.17
C PRO A 100 -12.13 -2.69 -8.28
N ASP A 101 -12.40 -3.72 -7.50
CA ASP A 101 -13.45 -3.71 -6.47
C ASP A 101 -13.00 -2.94 -5.23
N LEU A 102 -11.71 -3.02 -4.91
CA LEU A 102 -11.09 -2.41 -3.74
C LEU A 102 -9.76 -1.77 -4.13
N VAL A 103 -9.55 -0.53 -3.69
CA VAL A 103 -8.31 0.22 -3.93
C VAL A 103 -7.73 0.68 -2.59
N PHE A 104 -6.47 0.35 -2.33
CA PHE A 104 -5.69 0.89 -1.23
C PHE A 104 -4.85 2.07 -1.72
N ILE A 105 -4.93 3.19 -1.00
CA ILE A 105 -4.23 4.45 -1.30
C ILE A 105 -3.58 4.99 -0.02
N PRO A 106 -2.68 5.99 -0.08
CA PRO A 106 -2.28 6.72 1.12
C PRO A 106 -3.49 7.31 1.85
N ASN A 107 -3.39 7.59 3.16
CA ASN A 107 -4.48 8.23 3.88
C ASN A 107 -4.51 9.76 3.64
N SER A 108 -5.65 10.40 3.97
CA SER A 108 -5.90 11.82 3.72
C SER A 108 -5.08 12.77 4.60
N LEU A 109 -4.51 12.28 5.70
CA LEU A 109 -3.75 13.06 6.68
C LEU A 109 -2.24 12.76 6.64
N ASP A 110 -1.80 12.04 5.60
CA ASP A 110 -0.37 11.83 5.34
C ASP A 110 0.26 13.15 4.85
N ILE A 111 1.26 13.64 5.58
CA ILE A 111 1.91 14.94 5.33
C ILE A 111 2.99 14.90 4.24
N HIS A 112 3.28 13.74 3.67
CA HIS A 112 4.26 13.62 2.62
C HIS A 112 3.70 14.15 1.29
N GLN A 113 4.33 15.16 0.68
CA GLN A 113 3.81 15.83 -0.51
C GLN A 113 3.46 14.89 -1.68
N SER A 114 4.23 13.81 -1.87
CA SER A 114 3.94 12.82 -2.91
C SER A 114 2.69 12.01 -2.59
N HIS A 115 2.45 11.73 -1.30
CA HIS A 115 1.28 10.99 -0.84
C HIS A 115 0.02 11.82 -0.99
N GLU A 116 0.07 13.13 -0.69
CA GLU A 116 -1.03 14.06 -0.93
C GLU A 116 -1.47 14.07 -2.39
N VAL A 117 -0.52 14.13 -3.33
CA VAL A 117 -0.82 14.09 -4.78
C VAL A 117 -1.49 12.77 -5.15
N VAL A 118 -0.91 11.63 -4.74
CA VAL A 118 -1.44 10.30 -5.07
C VAL A 118 -2.83 10.10 -4.46
N TYR A 119 -3.03 10.49 -3.20
CA TYR A 119 -4.33 10.46 -2.54
C TYR A 119 -5.38 11.28 -3.31
N ALA A 120 -5.06 12.54 -3.64
CA ALA A 120 -5.98 13.45 -4.31
C ALA A 120 -6.41 12.91 -5.67
N GLU A 121 -5.48 12.43 -6.50
CA GLU A 121 -5.78 11.98 -7.85
C GLU A 121 -6.41 10.56 -7.85
N ALA A 122 -6.00 9.66 -6.96
CA ALA A 122 -6.64 8.35 -6.80
C ALA A 122 -8.10 8.49 -6.35
N ARG A 123 -8.39 9.34 -5.36
CA ARG A 123 -9.76 9.62 -4.90
C ARG A 123 -10.67 10.15 -6.02
N ARG A 124 -10.12 10.89 -6.98
CA ARG A 124 -10.85 11.38 -8.16
C ARG A 124 -11.11 10.28 -9.19
N ALA A 125 -10.06 9.51 -9.51
CA ALA A 125 -10.12 8.49 -10.55
C ALA A 125 -10.97 7.29 -10.14
N PHE A 126 -10.86 6.86 -8.87
CA PHE A 126 -11.57 5.70 -8.32
C PHE A 126 -12.83 6.06 -7.52
N LYS A 127 -13.48 7.19 -7.86
CA LYS A 127 -14.63 7.71 -7.11
C LYS A 127 -15.85 6.78 -7.03
N TYR A 128 -15.89 5.72 -7.83
CA TYR A 128 -16.96 4.71 -7.85
C TYR A 128 -16.48 3.33 -7.36
N ASN A 129 -15.35 3.26 -6.66
CA ASN A 129 -14.78 2.06 -6.09
C ASN A 129 -14.76 2.13 -4.56
N THR A 130 -14.65 1.01 -3.86
CA THR A 130 -14.30 1.02 -2.45
C THR A 130 -12.85 1.47 -2.29
N LEU A 131 -12.62 2.49 -1.45
CA LEU A 131 -11.33 3.12 -1.21
C LEU A 131 -10.96 3.07 0.26
N LEU A 132 -9.79 2.52 0.58
CA LEU A 132 -9.21 2.48 1.92
C LEU A 132 -7.86 3.19 1.93
N GLY A 133 -7.69 4.14 2.84
CA GLY A 133 -6.43 4.83 3.10
C GLY A 133 -5.58 4.06 4.11
N TYR A 134 -4.36 3.67 3.76
CA TYR A 134 -3.47 2.93 4.66
C TYR A 134 -2.68 3.84 5.60
N GLU A 135 -2.29 3.28 6.74
CA GLU A 135 -1.57 3.97 7.81
C GLU A 135 -0.04 3.90 7.59
N LEU A 136 0.62 5.08 7.63
CA LEU A 136 2.06 5.23 7.77
C LEU A 136 2.32 6.14 8.98
N PRO A 137 2.57 5.59 10.19
CA PRO A 137 2.53 6.36 11.44
C PRO A 137 3.55 7.50 11.51
N TRP A 138 4.67 7.40 10.80
CA TRP A 138 5.70 8.44 10.75
C TRP A 138 5.33 9.64 9.89
N ASN A 139 4.32 9.51 9.03
CA ASN A 139 3.81 10.57 8.16
C ASN A 139 2.49 11.18 8.66
N SER A 140 1.81 10.55 9.63
CA SER A 140 0.48 10.98 10.05
C SER A 140 0.45 11.22 11.55
N MET A 141 0.31 12.49 11.98
CA MET A 141 0.15 12.84 13.39
C MET A 141 -1.25 12.45 13.90
N GLU A 142 -2.23 12.42 13.02
CA GLU A 142 -3.58 11.94 13.24
C GLU A 142 -3.91 10.91 12.17
N PHE A 143 -4.70 9.89 12.53
CA PHE A 143 -5.10 8.85 11.58
C PHE A 143 -6.54 8.42 11.85
N PRO A 144 -7.45 8.48 10.85
CA PRO A 144 -8.82 7.98 10.96
C PRO A 144 -8.82 6.45 11.04
N MET A 145 -9.23 5.92 12.18
CA MET A 145 -9.29 4.46 12.42
C MET A 145 -10.70 3.94 12.16
N ASP A 146 -11.13 3.96 10.90
CA ASP A 146 -12.53 3.70 10.53
C ASP A 146 -12.78 2.23 10.16
N ALA A 147 -11.79 1.56 9.59
CA ALA A 147 -11.90 0.19 9.11
C ALA A 147 -10.69 -0.65 9.55
N PHE A 148 -10.94 -1.91 9.87
CA PHE A 148 -9.90 -2.84 10.32
C PHE A 148 -9.97 -4.12 9.49
N VAL A 149 -8.82 -4.60 9.06
CA VAL A 149 -8.66 -5.93 8.48
C VAL A 149 -7.88 -6.78 9.47
N THR A 150 -8.55 -7.83 10.00
CA THR A 150 -7.87 -8.82 10.83
C THR A 150 -6.87 -9.59 9.99
N VAL A 151 -5.69 -9.81 10.51
CA VAL A 151 -4.63 -10.57 9.86
C VAL A 151 -4.06 -11.60 10.82
N GLU A 152 -3.47 -12.65 10.28
CA GLU A 152 -2.85 -13.70 11.06
C GLU A 152 -1.35 -13.43 11.22
N LYS A 153 -0.71 -14.15 12.16
CA LYS A 153 0.75 -14.03 12.36
C LYS A 153 1.53 -14.26 11.06
N GLU A 154 1.09 -15.21 10.24
CA GLU A 154 1.69 -15.51 8.93
C GLU A 154 1.68 -14.31 8.00
N ASP A 155 0.60 -13.50 8.01
CA ASP A 155 0.50 -12.29 7.20
C ASP A 155 1.47 -11.22 7.68
N ILE A 156 1.65 -11.10 9.00
CA ILE A 156 2.65 -10.20 9.61
C ILE A 156 4.07 -10.65 9.27
N ASP A 157 4.36 -11.95 9.36
CA ASP A 157 5.67 -12.51 9.03
C ASP A 157 6.00 -12.27 7.54
N ALA A 158 5.02 -12.41 6.65
CA ALA A 158 5.17 -12.09 5.22
C ALA A 158 5.46 -10.60 4.97
N LYS A 159 4.73 -9.70 5.65
CA LYS A 159 4.99 -8.25 5.61
C LYS A 159 6.40 -7.91 6.10
N ILE A 160 6.83 -8.48 7.22
CA ILE A 160 8.19 -8.30 7.75
C ILE A 160 9.24 -8.82 6.77
N ALA A 161 9.03 -9.99 6.15
CA ALA A 161 9.93 -10.54 5.14
C ALA A 161 10.02 -9.63 3.91
N ALA A 162 8.89 -9.08 3.45
CA ALA A 162 8.82 -8.14 2.33
C ALA A 162 9.64 -6.87 2.64
N ILE A 163 9.48 -6.28 3.81
CA ILE A 163 10.23 -5.09 4.24
C ILE A 163 11.73 -5.41 4.37
N ASN A 164 12.09 -6.58 4.90
CA ASN A 164 13.48 -7.01 5.06
C ASN A 164 14.20 -7.32 3.75
N ALA A 165 13.48 -7.50 2.64
CA ALA A 165 14.06 -7.63 1.31
C ALA A 165 14.81 -6.35 0.88
N TYR A 166 14.38 -5.18 1.35
CA TYR A 166 14.99 -3.88 1.05
C TYR A 166 16.26 -3.61 1.88
N LYS A 167 17.35 -4.28 1.56
CA LYS A 167 18.65 -4.15 2.27
C LYS A 167 19.22 -2.74 2.14
N THR A 168 19.04 -2.11 0.97
CA THR A 168 19.48 -0.73 0.69
C THR A 168 18.77 0.31 1.54
N GLN A 169 17.57 0.00 2.07
CA GLN A 169 16.73 0.91 2.86
C GLN A 169 16.84 0.72 4.38
N LYS A 170 17.61 -0.25 4.86
CA LYS A 170 17.74 -0.59 6.31
C LYS A 170 18.21 0.56 7.21
N HIS A 171 18.80 1.60 6.63
CA HIS A 171 19.23 2.78 7.38
C HIS A 171 18.05 3.68 7.81
N ARG A 172 16.86 3.47 7.25
CA ARG A 172 15.67 4.25 7.59
C ARG A 172 15.01 3.66 8.84
N MET A 173 14.70 4.50 9.84
CA MET A 173 14.17 4.07 11.14
C MET A 173 12.85 3.30 11.06
N PHE A 174 12.02 3.62 10.08
CA PHE A 174 10.73 2.95 9.90
C PHE A 174 10.82 1.58 9.20
N PHE A 175 11.99 1.19 8.69
CA PHE A 175 12.27 -0.19 8.24
C PHE A 175 12.64 -1.09 9.43
N SER A 176 11.89 -0.98 10.53
CA SER A 176 12.07 -1.80 11.73
C SER A 176 10.97 -2.85 11.82
N ASN A 177 11.37 -4.11 12.05
CA ASN A 177 10.43 -5.22 12.25
C ASN A 177 9.51 -4.99 13.46
N ASP A 178 10.04 -4.32 14.49
CA ASP A 178 9.31 -4.07 15.73
C ASP A 178 8.12 -3.13 15.50
N ILE A 179 8.32 -2.03 14.77
CA ILE A 179 7.24 -1.08 14.45
C ILE A 179 6.06 -1.77 13.77
N VAL A 180 6.34 -2.62 12.77
CA VAL A 180 5.31 -3.32 12.00
C VAL A 180 4.52 -4.29 12.86
N GLY A 181 5.23 -5.12 13.64
CA GLY A 181 4.61 -6.12 14.51
C GLY A 181 3.82 -5.48 15.65
N ASP A 182 4.36 -4.43 16.26
CA ASP A 182 3.75 -3.78 17.41
C ASP A 182 2.53 -2.95 16.99
N LEU A 183 2.60 -2.23 15.88
CA LEU A 183 1.45 -1.51 15.34
C LEU A 183 0.29 -2.47 15.06
N ALA A 184 0.55 -3.59 14.39
CA ALA A 184 -0.47 -4.59 14.09
C ALA A 184 -1.10 -5.19 15.36
N ARG A 185 -0.30 -5.40 16.43
CA ARG A 185 -0.82 -5.83 17.74
C ARG A 185 -1.71 -4.79 18.37
N VAL A 186 -1.29 -3.52 18.37
CA VAL A 186 -2.09 -2.41 18.92
C VAL A 186 -3.43 -2.33 18.20
N ARG A 187 -3.41 -2.33 16.86
CA ARG A 187 -4.64 -2.28 16.04
C ARG A 187 -5.52 -3.50 16.25
N GLY A 188 -4.94 -4.69 16.37
CA GLY A 188 -5.68 -5.91 16.71
C GLY A 188 -6.38 -5.80 18.06
N LYS A 189 -5.67 -5.33 19.11
CA LYS A 189 -6.25 -5.21 20.46
C LYS A 189 -7.40 -4.21 20.53
N GLN A 190 -7.39 -3.15 19.72
CA GLN A 190 -8.49 -2.20 19.64
C GLN A 190 -9.82 -2.83 19.21
N ILE A 191 -9.78 -3.95 18.48
CA ILE A 191 -10.97 -4.67 17.99
C ILE A 191 -11.10 -6.08 18.59
N GLY A 192 -10.37 -6.39 19.67
CA GLY A 192 -10.44 -7.71 20.32
C GLY A 192 -9.79 -8.84 19.53
N GLN A 193 -8.89 -8.54 18.59
CA GLN A 193 -8.15 -9.51 17.79
C GLN A 193 -6.67 -9.54 18.17
N GLN A 194 -5.93 -10.53 17.66
CA GLN A 194 -4.49 -10.63 17.92
C GLN A 194 -3.72 -9.61 17.08
N TYR A 195 -4.02 -9.51 15.79
CA TYR A 195 -3.41 -8.58 14.85
C TYR A 195 -4.48 -8.00 13.91
N ALA A 196 -4.27 -6.76 13.53
CA ALA A 196 -5.02 -6.08 12.46
C ALA A 196 -4.17 -5.00 11.80
N GLU A 197 -4.51 -4.67 10.56
CA GLU A 197 -4.15 -3.39 9.94
C GLU A 197 -5.37 -2.48 9.93
N CYS A 198 -5.14 -1.18 10.07
CA CYS A 198 -6.19 -0.18 10.20
C CYS A 198 -6.19 0.77 9.00
N PHE A 199 -7.36 1.28 8.65
CA PHE A 199 -7.56 2.07 7.44
C PHE A 199 -8.52 3.23 7.69
N GLU A 200 -8.25 4.37 7.04
CA GLU A 200 -9.24 5.39 6.77
C GLU A 200 -10.29 4.83 5.79
N LEU A 201 -11.57 5.00 6.08
CA LEU A 201 -12.65 4.66 5.17
C LEU A 201 -12.97 5.85 4.27
N VAL A 202 -12.23 5.99 3.16
CA VAL A 202 -12.46 7.07 2.19
C VAL A 202 -13.80 6.89 1.46
N ARG A 203 -14.14 5.65 1.12
CA ARG A 203 -15.41 5.26 0.50
C ARG A 203 -15.67 3.77 0.64
N LEU A 204 -16.92 3.41 0.95
CA LEU A 204 -17.42 2.04 0.95
C LEU A 204 -18.55 1.90 -0.07
N ILE A 205 -18.41 0.90 -0.96
CA ILE A 205 -19.47 0.46 -1.88
C ILE A 205 -19.68 -1.03 -1.60
N LEU A 206 -20.89 -1.36 -1.19
CA LEU A 206 -21.30 -2.72 -0.81
C LEU A 206 -22.00 -3.45 -1.95
#